data_fdbb3d42f0328464c2f28ac4dbb1c5ca
#
_entry.id   fdbb3d42f0328464c2f28ac4dbb1c5ca
#
_cell.length_a   1.000
_cell.length_b   1.000
_cell.length_c   1.000
_cell.angle_alpha   90.00
_cell.angle_beta   90.00
_cell.angle_gamma   90.00
#
_symmetry.space_group_name_H-M   'P 1'
#
loop_
_entity.id
_entity.type
_entity.pdbx_description
1 polymer ?
#
loop_
_entity_poly.entity_id
_entity_poly.type
_entity_poly.pdbx_seq_one_letter_code
_entity_poly.pdbx_strand_id
1 'polypeptide(L)'
;ENKENLESGIMAAAAGGVTAVFEMPNTDPLTITPETIEDKLKRASRVAWTDYAFYLGGTGRTGPNLDKWENAPGICGIKIFMGASTGELMTASDEEVESVLSHGKRVVAVHAEDQYIMQENMKTMM
;
A
#
# COMPACT_ATOMS: atom_id res chain seq x y z
N GLU A 1 2.41 15.59 -4.25
CA GLU A 1 2.33 15.53 -2.77
C GLU A 1 1.35 16.61 -2.29
N ASN A 2 0.05 16.31 -2.39
CA ASN A 2 -1.00 17.31 -2.11
C ASN A 2 -1.34 17.43 -0.61
N LYS A 3 -0.92 16.49 0.21
CA LYS A 3 -1.21 16.46 1.66
C LYS A 3 0.07 16.62 2.46
N GLU A 4 0.98 15.66 2.33
CA GLU A 4 2.28 15.71 3.00
C GLU A 4 3.32 14.95 2.18
N ASN A 5 4.59 15.20 2.43
CA ASN A 5 5.71 14.46 1.84
C ASN A 5 6.38 13.55 2.88
N LEU A 6 7.31 12.71 2.46
CA LEU A 6 8.02 11.80 3.36
C LEU A 6 8.75 12.52 4.49
N GLU A 7 9.36 13.66 4.21
CA GLU A 7 10.10 14.43 5.22
C GLU A 7 9.18 14.95 6.33
N SER A 8 8.11 15.66 5.95
CA SER A 8 7.17 16.24 6.92
C SER A 8 6.42 15.18 7.71
N GLY A 9 5.99 14.08 7.05
CA GLY A 9 5.27 13.00 7.70
C GLY A 9 6.15 12.23 8.69
N ILE A 10 7.37 11.87 8.30
CA ILE A 10 8.30 11.14 9.18
C ILE A 10 8.77 12.04 10.33
N MET A 11 9.01 13.33 10.07
CA MET A 11 9.37 14.28 11.11
C MET A 11 8.24 14.47 12.14
N ALA A 12 7.00 14.55 11.68
CA ALA A 12 5.83 14.64 12.57
C ALA A 12 5.67 13.35 13.39
N ALA A 13 5.91 12.19 12.81
CA ALA A 13 5.90 10.90 13.51
C ALA A 13 6.97 10.88 14.62
N ALA A 14 8.20 11.28 14.32
CA ALA A 14 9.29 11.38 15.30
C ALA A 14 8.94 12.34 16.44
N ALA A 15 8.38 13.50 16.13
CA ALA A 15 7.95 14.49 17.13
C ALA A 15 6.81 13.95 18.02
N GLY A 16 5.98 13.03 17.52
CA GLY A 16 4.94 12.31 18.26
C GLY A 16 5.45 11.10 19.04
N GLY A 17 6.75 10.81 19.02
CA GLY A 17 7.33 9.66 19.72
C GLY A 17 7.24 8.33 18.95
N VAL A 18 6.89 8.36 17.66
CA VAL A 18 6.85 7.19 16.80
C VAL A 18 8.27 6.88 16.31
N THR A 19 8.72 5.64 16.48
CA THR A 19 10.07 5.19 16.15
C THR A 19 10.19 4.50 14.80
N ALA A 20 9.08 4.06 14.23
CA ALA A 20 9.04 3.44 12.91
C ALA A 20 7.73 3.77 12.17
N VAL A 21 7.80 3.98 10.87
CA VAL A 21 6.64 4.23 10.01
C VAL A 21 6.61 3.26 8.83
N PHE A 22 5.41 2.76 8.51
CA PHE A 22 5.18 1.88 7.37
C PHE A 22 4.17 2.53 6.43
N GLU A 23 4.65 3.04 5.30
CA GLU A 23 3.83 3.82 4.38
C GLU A 23 2.98 2.91 3.48
N MET A 24 1.74 3.33 3.23
CA MET A 24 0.81 2.66 2.35
C MET A 24 1.12 2.92 0.86
N PRO A 25 0.71 2.02 -0.07
CA PRO A 25 1.06 2.12 -1.49
C PRO A 25 0.25 3.16 -2.29
N ASN A 26 -0.77 3.78 -1.70
CA ASN A 26 -1.67 4.75 -2.35
C ASN A 26 -1.05 6.15 -2.50
N THR A 27 0.11 6.21 -3.05
CA THR A 27 0.90 7.43 -3.30
C THR A 27 0.95 7.77 -4.79
N ASP A 28 1.56 8.87 -5.14
CA ASP A 28 1.81 9.26 -6.53
C ASP A 28 3.33 9.42 -6.75
N PRO A 29 3.96 8.50 -7.50
CA PRO A 29 3.40 7.30 -8.12
C PRO A 29 2.97 6.23 -7.09
N LEU A 30 2.09 5.31 -7.52
CA LEU A 30 1.66 4.16 -6.72
C LEU A 30 2.84 3.23 -6.42
N THR A 31 2.86 2.64 -5.23
CA THR A 31 3.91 1.69 -4.84
C THR A 31 3.49 0.26 -5.20
N ILE A 32 3.60 -0.10 -6.46
CA ILE A 32 3.12 -1.38 -7.02
C ILE A 32 4.20 -2.18 -7.76
N THR A 33 5.44 -1.71 -7.77
CA THR A 33 6.58 -2.42 -8.39
C THR A 33 7.86 -2.24 -7.56
N PRO A 34 8.87 -3.13 -7.75
CA PRO A 34 10.17 -2.96 -7.09
C PRO A 34 10.84 -1.62 -7.37
N GLU A 35 10.69 -1.07 -8.58
CA GLU A 35 11.28 0.21 -8.96
C GLU A 35 10.68 1.37 -8.16
N THR A 36 9.36 1.34 -7.90
CA THR A 36 8.70 2.36 -7.07
C THR A 36 9.11 2.27 -5.60
N ILE A 37 9.39 1.07 -5.10
CA ILE A 37 9.97 0.85 -3.76
C ILE A 37 11.40 1.43 -3.72
N GLU A 38 12.24 1.12 -4.71
CA GLU A 38 13.62 1.61 -4.77
C GLU A 38 13.67 3.15 -4.80
N ASP A 39 12.80 3.78 -5.58
CA ASP A 39 12.69 5.25 -5.60
C ASP A 39 12.29 5.81 -4.23
N LYS A 40 11.31 5.20 -3.56
CA LYS A 40 10.92 5.60 -2.20
C LYS A 40 12.05 5.42 -1.18
N LEU A 41 12.77 4.31 -1.24
CA LEU A 41 13.94 4.09 -0.38
C LEU A 41 14.98 5.18 -0.58
N LYS A 42 15.30 5.54 -1.82
CA LYS A 42 16.25 6.62 -2.14
C LYS A 42 15.78 7.97 -1.61
N ARG A 43 14.47 8.26 -1.68
CA ARG A 43 13.92 9.51 -1.13
C ARG A 43 13.92 9.51 0.39
N ALA A 44 13.41 8.45 1.01
CA ALA A 44 13.33 8.35 2.46
C ALA A 44 14.71 8.37 3.13
N SER A 45 15.72 7.71 2.56
CA SER A 45 17.08 7.68 3.11
C SER A 45 17.73 9.05 3.29
N ARG A 46 17.22 10.08 2.63
CA ARG A 46 17.74 11.45 2.70
C ARG A 46 17.09 12.30 3.79
N VAL A 47 15.88 11.89 4.22
CA VAL A 47 15.02 12.76 5.04
C VAL A 47 14.42 12.05 6.26
N ALA A 48 14.62 10.73 6.41
CA ALA A 48 14.01 9.96 7.47
C ALA A 48 14.62 10.26 8.85
N TRP A 49 13.77 10.47 9.83
CA TRP A 49 14.08 10.67 11.25
C TRP A 49 13.73 9.45 12.11
N THR A 50 13.06 8.47 11.52
CA THR A 50 12.66 7.21 12.16
C THR A 50 13.03 6.05 11.26
N ASP A 51 12.90 4.83 11.74
CA ASP A 51 12.88 3.65 10.88
C ASP A 51 11.69 3.71 9.93
N TYR A 52 11.84 3.15 8.74
CA TYR A 52 10.79 3.19 7.72
C TYR A 52 10.80 1.95 6.84
N ALA A 53 9.62 1.58 6.36
CA ALA A 53 9.43 0.58 5.32
C ALA A 53 8.15 0.90 4.54
N PHE A 54 7.89 0.15 3.47
CA PHE A 54 6.81 0.42 2.55
C PHE A 54 5.96 -0.83 2.33
N TYR A 55 4.64 -0.65 2.23
CA TYR A 55 3.76 -1.67 1.72
C TYR A 55 3.78 -1.68 0.20
N LEU A 56 3.91 -2.87 -0.39
CA LEU A 56 3.69 -3.08 -1.82
C LEU A 56 2.20 -3.29 -2.09
N GLY A 57 1.64 -2.62 -3.09
CA GLY A 57 0.24 -2.78 -3.46
C GLY A 57 -0.02 -4.16 -4.07
N GLY A 58 -0.91 -4.91 -3.43
CA GLY A 58 -1.44 -6.17 -3.93
C GLY A 58 -2.67 -5.91 -4.78
N THR A 59 -2.61 -6.26 -6.07
CA THR A 59 -3.70 -6.13 -7.05
C THR A 59 -3.76 -7.39 -7.91
N GLY A 60 -4.82 -7.59 -8.67
CA GLY A 60 -4.89 -8.70 -9.61
C GLY A 60 -3.70 -8.73 -10.60
N ARG A 61 -3.14 -7.56 -10.91
CA ARG A 61 -1.99 -7.42 -11.80
C ARG A 61 -0.65 -7.73 -11.13
N THR A 62 -0.50 -7.37 -9.86
CA THR A 62 0.75 -7.62 -9.10
C THR A 62 0.79 -8.99 -8.45
N GLY A 63 -0.36 -9.57 -8.13
CA GLY A 63 -0.50 -10.87 -7.48
C GLY A 63 0.47 -11.93 -7.99
N PRO A 64 0.51 -12.25 -9.29
CA PRO A 64 1.37 -13.29 -9.85
C PRO A 64 2.89 -13.05 -9.70
N ASN A 65 3.29 -11.87 -9.27
CA ASN A 65 4.71 -11.51 -9.09
C ASN A 65 5.11 -11.31 -7.62
N LEU A 66 4.16 -11.37 -6.68
CA LEU A 66 4.43 -11.06 -5.28
C LEU A 66 5.49 -11.94 -4.65
N ASP A 67 5.50 -13.23 -4.95
CA ASP A 67 6.50 -14.19 -4.47
C ASP A 67 7.95 -13.79 -4.80
N LYS A 68 8.13 -13.06 -5.91
CA LYS A 68 9.44 -12.54 -6.35
C LYS A 68 9.74 -11.17 -5.74
N TRP A 69 8.72 -10.31 -5.64
CA TRP A 69 8.90 -8.91 -5.29
C TRP A 69 8.86 -8.63 -3.80
N GLU A 70 8.06 -9.36 -3.03
CA GLU A 70 7.84 -9.09 -1.61
C GLU A 70 9.09 -9.17 -0.73
N ASN A 71 10.15 -9.83 -1.22
CA ASN A 71 11.42 -9.93 -0.53
C ASN A 71 12.43 -8.84 -0.88
N ALA A 72 12.08 -7.90 -1.76
CA ALA A 72 12.94 -6.77 -2.05
C ALA A 72 13.17 -5.89 -0.80
N PRO A 73 14.34 -5.27 -0.67
CA PRO A 73 14.63 -4.39 0.46
C PRO A 73 13.56 -3.31 0.62
N GLY A 74 13.20 -3.00 1.87
CA GLY A 74 12.26 -1.93 2.21
C GLY A 74 10.79 -2.32 2.16
N ILE A 75 10.44 -3.54 1.73
CA ILE A 75 9.06 -4.01 1.77
C ILE A 75 8.76 -4.65 3.13
N CYS A 76 7.77 -4.12 3.86
CA CYS A 76 7.31 -4.67 5.14
C CYS A 76 6.13 -5.63 4.98
N GLY A 77 5.36 -5.52 3.91
CA GLY A 77 4.18 -6.33 3.66
C GLY A 77 3.47 -5.96 2.37
N ILE A 78 2.34 -6.59 2.15
CA ILE A 78 1.45 -6.35 1.01
C ILE A 78 0.22 -5.62 1.49
N LYS A 79 -0.30 -4.67 0.71
CA LYS A 79 -1.54 -3.95 1.01
C LYS A 79 -2.59 -4.19 -0.06
N ILE A 80 -3.78 -4.65 0.34
CA ILE A 80 -4.96 -4.79 -0.50
C ILE A 80 -5.97 -3.71 -0.16
N PHE A 81 -6.61 -3.13 -1.17
CA PHE A 81 -7.79 -2.27 -1.05
C PHE A 81 -8.99 -2.95 -1.73
N MET A 82 -9.87 -3.56 -0.96
CA MET A 82 -11.09 -4.20 -1.48
C MET A 82 -12.19 -3.20 -1.84
N GLY A 83 -12.14 -2.01 -1.27
CA GLY A 83 -13.03 -0.89 -1.54
C GLY A 83 -12.38 0.45 -1.19
N ALA A 84 -13.12 1.55 -1.39
CA ALA A 84 -12.69 2.92 -1.04
C ALA A 84 -11.33 3.35 -1.61
N SER A 85 -10.90 2.74 -2.70
CA SER A 85 -9.69 3.10 -3.43
C SER A 85 -10.00 3.46 -4.87
N THR A 86 -9.05 4.06 -5.55
CA THR A 86 -9.18 4.52 -6.92
C THR A 86 -8.30 3.72 -7.87
N GLY A 87 -8.85 3.42 -9.07
CA GLY A 87 -8.09 2.96 -10.21
C GLY A 87 -7.30 1.68 -9.96
N GLU A 88 -6.01 1.74 -10.21
CA GLU A 88 -5.12 0.57 -10.29
C GLU A 88 -4.82 -0.12 -8.94
N LEU A 89 -5.18 0.47 -7.80
CA LEU A 89 -5.00 -0.16 -6.48
C LEU A 89 -6.21 -0.92 -5.98
N MET A 90 -7.37 -0.74 -6.61
CA MET A 90 -8.56 -1.45 -6.18
C MET A 90 -8.47 -2.92 -6.56
N THR A 91 -8.77 -3.79 -5.61
CA THR A 91 -8.75 -5.25 -5.73
C THR A 91 -10.08 -5.74 -5.18
N ALA A 92 -11.15 -5.60 -5.98
CA ALA A 92 -12.51 -5.75 -5.50
C ALA A 92 -13.11 -7.14 -5.76
N SER A 93 -12.61 -7.89 -6.75
CA SER A 93 -13.12 -9.24 -7.03
C SER A 93 -12.44 -10.29 -6.18
N ASP A 94 -13.18 -11.36 -5.88
CA ASP A 94 -12.66 -12.49 -5.10
C ASP A 94 -11.45 -13.13 -5.78
N GLU A 95 -11.44 -13.21 -7.11
CA GLU A 95 -10.33 -13.80 -7.89
C GLU A 95 -9.06 -12.96 -7.77
N GLU A 96 -9.18 -11.63 -7.75
CA GLU A 96 -8.02 -10.74 -7.55
C GLU A 96 -7.47 -10.86 -6.14
N VAL A 97 -8.34 -10.89 -5.13
CA VAL A 97 -7.95 -11.08 -3.73
C VAL A 97 -7.29 -12.44 -3.55
N GLU A 98 -7.88 -13.52 -4.09
CA GLU A 98 -7.29 -14.87 -4.06
C GLU A 98 -5.92 -14.89 -4.73
N SER A 99 -5.77 -14.24 -5.87
CA SER A 99 -4.47 -14.13 -6.56
C SER A 99 -3.41 -13.51 -5.67
N VAL A 100 -3.73 -12.44 -4.96
CA VAL A 100 -2.78 -11.80 -4.04
C VAL A 100 -2.46 -12.70 -2.85
N LEU A 101 -3.48 -13.30 -2.22
CA LEU A 101 -3.31 -14.15 -1.03
C LEU A 101 -2.61 -15.47 -1.34
N SER A 102 -2.72 -15.99 -2.55
CA SER A 102 -2.10 -17.26 -2.97
C SER A 102 -0.61 -17.13 -3.26
N HIS A 103 -0.13 -15.95 -3.69
CA HIS A 103 1.25 -15.73 -4.10
C HIS A 103 2.09 -15.02 -3.04
N GLY A 104 1.49 -14.11 -2.26
CA GLY A 104 2.19 -13.40 -1.19
C GLY A 104 2.36 -14.27 0.06
N LYS A 105 3.55 -14.24 0.67
CA LYS A 105 3.87 -14.94 1.93
C LYS A 105 4.11 -13.99 3.11
N ARG A 106 4.29 -12.70 2.83
CA ARG A 106 4.42 -11.67 3.86
C ARG A 106 3.05 -11.32 4.43
N VAL A 107 3.06 -10.57 5.53
CA VAL A 107 1.83 -10.01 6.10
C VAL A 107 1.06 -9.23 5.04
N VAL A 108 -0.23 -9.52 4.93
CA VAL A 108 -1.14 -8.80 4.06
C VAL A 108 -2.05 -7.92 4.93
N ALA A 109 -1.94 -6.61 4.76
CA ALA A 109 -2.86 -5.64 5.35
C ALA A 109 -4.01 -5.37 4.39
N VAL A 110 -5.25 -5.46 4.85
CA VAL A 110 -6.43 -5.34 4.01
C VAL A 110 -7.28 -4.14 4.45
N HIS A 111 -7.68 -3.32 3.49
CA HIS A 111 -8.82 -2.43 3.62
C HIS A 111 -10.04 -3.21 3.12
N ALA A 112 -10.84 -3.71 4.05
CA ALA A 112 -11.82 -4.78 3.78
C ALA A 112 -13.26 -4.27 3.65
N GLU A 113 -13.46 -3.14 2.99
CA GLU A 113 -14.78 -2.66 2.61
C GLU A 113 -15.24 -3.37 1.32
N ASP A 114 -16.47 -3.90 1.33
CA ASP A 114 -17.08 -4.51 0.15
C ASP A 114 -17.56 -3.41 -0.81
N GLN A 115 -16.86 -3.27 -1.92
CA GLN A 115 -17.14 -2.23 -2.92
C GLN A 115 -18.54 -2.36 -3.54
N TYR A 116 -19.04 -3.57 -3.72
CA TYR A 116 -20.34 -3.81 -4.34
C TYR A 116 -21.48 -3.46 -3.39
N ILE A 117 -21.39 -3.90 -2.14
CA ILE A 117 -22.36 -3.55 -1.09
C ILE A 117 -22.39 -2.04 -0.85
N MET A 118 -21.22 -1.39 -0.82
CA MET A 118 -21.15 0.07 -0.69
C MET A 118 -21.86 0.79 -1.83
N GLN A 119 -21.61 0.39 -3.07
CA GLN A 119 -22.27 0.99 -4.24
C GLN A 119 -23.77 0.77 -4.25
N GLU A 120 -24.25 -0.41 -3.83
CA GLU A 120 -25.68 -0.70 -3.72
C GLU A 120 -26.35 0.17 -2.65
N ASN A 121 -25.75 0.26 -1.47
CA ASN A 121 -26.27 1.10 -0.40
C ASN A 121 -26.29 2.60 -0.78
N MET A 122 -25.29 3.08 -1.47
CA MET A 122 -25.29 4.46 -1.96
C MET A 122 -26.47 4.77 -2.87
N LYS A 123 -26.92 3.82 -3.73
CA LYS A 123 -28.08 4.01 -4.61
C LYS A 123 -29.40 4.10 -3.85
N THR A 124 -29.48 3.47 -2.68
CA THR A 124 -30.69 3.47 -1.85
C THR A 124 -30.78 4.69 -0.92
N MET A 125 -29.68 5.41 -0.71
CA MET A 125 -29.61 6.57 0.17
C MET A 125 -29.79 7.91 -0.57
N MET A 126 -29.86 7.89 -1.90
CA MET A 126 -30.16 9.06 -2.76
C MET A 126 -31.64 9.04 -3.21
#